data_40828a32f7f932b3e91e8c90a8c3926e
#
_entry.id   40828a32f7f932b3e91e8c90a8c3926e
#
_cell.length_a   1.000
_cell.length_b   1.000
_cell.length_c   1.000
_cell.angle_alpha   90.00
_cell.angle_beta   90.00
_cell.angle_gamma   90.00
#
_symmetry.space_group_name_H-M   'P 1'
#
loop_
_entity.id
_entity.type
_entity.pdbx_description
1 polymer ?
#
loop_
_entity_poly.entity_id
_entity_poly.type
_entity_poly.pdbx_seq_one_letter_code
_entity_poly.pdbx_strand_id
1 'polypeptide(L)'
;PMESTTYKFAKCLQERFGIIKGVTDKNYITNSYHIHVTEEINAFDKLTEESKFQELSPGGAISYVEVPNMQNNVQAVLQLMKHIYNTIMYAELNTKSDYCQVCGYTGEIQIMEDENKKLIWKCPNCGNTDQNKMNVARRTCGYIGTQFWNQGRTQEIKERVLHL
;
A
#
# COMPACT_ATOMS: atom_id res chain seq x y z
N PRO A 1 -6.33 -6.43 -9.57
CA PRO A 1 -5.27 -7.38 -9.97
C PRO A 1 -4.42 -6.90 -11.13
N MET A 2 -4.34 -5.61 -11.37
CA MET A 2 -3.68 -5.11 -12.59
C MET A 2 -2.46 -4.21 -12.33
N GLU A 3 -2.02 -4.10 -11.10
CA GLU A 3 -1.00 -3.12 -10.75
C GLU A 3 0.39 -3.43 -11.32
N SER A 4 0.76 -4.69 -11.49
CA SER A 4 2.03 -5.03 -12.15
C SER A 4 2.01 -4.73 -13.65
N THR A 5 0.83 -4.79 -14.28
CA THR A 5 0.65 -4.38 -15.68
C THR A 5 0.44 -2.88 -15.82
N THR A 6 -0.11 -2.22 -14.81
CA THR A 6 -0.35 -0.78 -14.84
C THR A 6 0.94 0.05 -14.80
N TYR A 7 2.06 -0.51 -14.29
CA TYR A 7 3.36 0.16 -14.38
C TYR A 7 3.80 0.42 -15.84
N LYS A 8 3.66 -0.59 -16.71
CA LYS A 8 3.96 -0.43 -18.14
C LYS A 8 2.98 0.51 -18.82
N PHE A 9 1.72 0.42 -18.45
CA PHE A 9 0.67 1.28 -18.97
C PHE A 9 0.87 2.73 -18.55
N ALA A 10 1.20 3.00 -17.28
CA ALA A 10 1.52 4.33 -16.79
C ALA A 10 2.68 4.96 -17.59
N LYS A 11 3.75 4.21 -17.82
CA LYS A 11 4.87 4.67 -18.67
C LYS A 11 4.43 4.99 -20.10
N CYS A 12 3.65 4.12 -20.72
CA CYS A 12 3.12 4.35 -22.06
C CYS A 12 2.26 5.62 -22.13
N LEU A 13 1.46 5.91 -21.10
CA LEU A 13 0.69 7.15 -21.02
C LEU A 13 1.61 8.38 -20.87
N GLN A 14 2.66 8.30 -20.05
CA GLN A 14 3.65 9.37 -19.90
C GLN A 14 4.38 9.66 -21.21
N GLU A 15 4.80 8.61 -21.93
CA GLU A 15 5.45 8.75 -23.23
C GLU A 15 4.54 9.38 -24.27
N ARG A 16 3.26 9.05 -24.28
CA ARG A 16 2.28 9.51 -25.27
C ARG A 16 1.73 10.90 -25.00
N PHE A 17 1.47 11.22 -23.74
CA PHE A 17 0.75 12.43 -23.33
C PHE A 17 1.59 13.40 -22.48
N GLY A 18 2.82 13.03 -22.15
CA GLY A 18 3.65 13.78 -21.21
C GLY A 18 3.22 13.59 -19.77
N ILE A 19 3.85 14.35 -18.87
CA ILE A 19 3.55 14.32 -17.43
C ILE A 19 2.45 15.35 -17.14
N ILE A 20 1.27 14.86 -16.76
CA ILE A 20 0.11 15.66 -16.38
C ILE A 20 -0.18 15.36 -14.91
N LYS A 21 -0.11 16.41 -14.05
CA LYS A 21 -0.34 16.30 -12.60
C LYS A 21 -1.71 15.67 -12.29
N GLY A 22 -1.72 14.66 -11.44
CA GLY A 22 -2.90 13.91 -11.03
C GLY A 22 -3.44 12.93 -12.08
N VAL A 23 -2.78 12.81 -13.26
CA VAL A 23 -3.23 11.93 -14.35
C VAL A 23 -2.11 10.98 -14.79
N THR A 24 -0.96 11.50 -15.17
CA THR A 24 0.18 10.71 -15.69
C THR A 24 1.47 10.96 -14.93
N ASP A 25 1.43 11.63 -13.79
CA ASP A 25 2.59 12.02 -12.98
C ASP A 25 3.15 10.90 -12.09
N LYS A 26 2.48 9.77 -12.03
CA LYS A 26 2.90 8.61 -11.24
C LYS A 26 3.24 7.41 -12.12
N ASN A 27 4.14 6.55 -11.64
CA ASN A 27 4.48 5.29 -12.29
C ASN A 27 3.52 4.14 -11.94
N TYR A 28 2.36 4.45 -11.39
CA TYR A 28 1.31 3.52 -11.04
C TYR A 28 -0.06 4.18 -11.20
N ILE A 29 -1.10 3.38 -11.19
CA ILE A 29 -2.50 3.82 -11.27
C ILE A 29 -3.22 3.24 -10.06
N THR A 30 -4.01 4.06 -9.37
CA THR A 30 -4.85 3.63 -8.26
C THR A 30 -5.88 2.61 -8.75
N ASN A 31 -6.11 1.58 -7.94
CA ASN A 31 -7.00 0.49 -8.29
C ASN A 31 -8.47 0.91 -8.14
N SER A 32 -9.21 0.77 -9.22
CA SER A 32 -10.68 0.95 -9.31
C SER A 32 -11.26 2.12 -8.49
N TYR A 33 -12.12 1.84 -7.51
CA TYR A 33 -12.85 2.83 -6.71
C TYR A 33 -12.12 3.29 -5.45
N HIS A 34 -10.94 2.77 -5.17
CA HIS A 34 -10.20 3.09 -3.95
C HIS A 34 -9.77 4.55 -3.93
N ILE A 35 -9.86 5.16 -2.77
CA ILE A 35 -9.26 6.47 -2.52
C ILE A 35 -7.77 6.39 -2.76
N HIS A 36 -7.20 7.39 -3.42
CA HIS A 36 -5.80 7.40 -3.80
C HIS A 36 -4.90 7.24 -2.58
N VAL A 37 -3.84 6.45 -2.71
CA VAL A 37 -2.97 6.07 -1.58
C VAL A 37 -2.25 7.24 -0.90
N THR A 38 -2.18 8.40 -1.56
CA THR A 38 -1.60 9.64 -1.03
C THR A 38 -2.64 10.58 -0.41
N GLU A 39 -3.93 10.20 -0.43
CA GLU A 39 -5.00 11.03 0.12
C GLU A 39 -5.02 10.90 1.64
N GLU A 40 -4.88 12.03 2.34
CA GLU A 40 -4.98 12.09 3.79
C GLU A 40 -6.45 12.01 4.22
N ILE A 41 -6.89 10.82 4.54
CA ILE A 41 -8.26 10.54 5.01
C ILE A 41 -8.19 9.56 6.18
N ASN A 42 -9.04 9.73 7.17
CA ASN A 42 -9.13 8.77 8.26
C ASN A 42 -9.81 7.46 7.83
N ALA A 43 -9.57 6.38 8.58
CA ALA A 43 -10.06 5.05 8.26
C ALA A 43 -11.58 4.96 8.17
N PHE A 44 -12.30 5.68 9.02
CA PHE A 44 -13.76 5.64 9.09
C PHE A 44 -14.40 6.28 7.85
N ASP A 45 -13.94 7.46 7.47
CA ASP A 45 -14.41 8.16 6.28
C ASP A 45 -14.04 7.41 5.01
N LYS A 46 -12.80 6.92 4.92
CA LYS A 46 -12.36 6.09 3.79
C LYS A 46 -13.26 4.87 3.56
N LEU A 47 -13.52 4.10 4.62
CA LEU A 47 -14.36 2.91 4.54
C LEU A 47 -15.81 3.25 4.21
N THR A 48 -16.32 4.35 4.74
CA THR A 48 -17.67 4.83 4.45
C THR A 48 -17.84 5.25 2.98
N GLU A 49 -16.83 5.95 2.41
CA GLU A 49 -16.86 6.30 1.00
C GLU A 49 -16.73 5.09 0.08
N GLU A 50 -15.78 4.20 0.36
CA GLU A 50 -15.54 3.02 -0.46
C GLU A 50 -16.66 1.98 -0.38
N SER A 51 -17.42 1.91 0.74
CA SER A 51 -18.53 0.97 0.90
C SER A 51 -19.62 1.13 -0.17
N LYS A 52 -19.86 2.36 -0.61
CA LYS A 52 -20.85 2.70 -1.65
C LYS A 52 -20.58 1.98 -2.98
N PHE A 53 -19.35 1.66 -3.25
CA PHE A 53 -18.93 0.98 -4.48
C PHE A 53 -18.86 -0.55 -4.34
N GLN A 54 -18.67 -1.06 -3.13
CA GLN A 54 -18.61 -2.51 -2.91
C GLN A 54 -19.94 -3.19 -3.22
N GLU A 55 -21.05 -2.56 -2.90
CA GLU A 55 -22.39 -3.06 -3.23
C GLU A 55 -22.61 -3.22 -4.75
N LEU A 56 -21.93 -2.39 -5.54
CA LEU A 56 -22.00 -2.44 -7.01
C LEU A 56 -21.04 -3.48 -7.62
N SER A 57 -20.19 -4.10 -6.80
CA SER A 57 -19.15 -5.04 -7.23
C SER A 57 -19.35 -6.42 -6.61
N PRO A 58 -20.45 -7.13 -6.92
CA PRO A 58 -20.72 -8.45 -6.37
C PRO A 58 -19.61 -9.43 -6.78
N GLY A 59 -18.96 -10.04 -5.81
CA GLY A 59 -17.95 -11.08 -6.01
C GLY A 59 -16.49 -10.66 -5.86
N GLY A 60 -16.19 -9.45 -5.38
CA GLY A 60 -14.81 -9.21 -5.01
C GLY A 60 -14.29 -7.79 -5.05
N ALA A 61 -14.64 -7.04 -4.06
CA ALA A 61 -14.00 -5.77 -3.78
C ALA A 61 -13.50 -5.78 -2.34
N ILE A 62 -12.23 -5.46 -2.13
CA ILE A 62 -11.59 -5.41 -0.81
C ILE A 62 -11.07 -4.00 -0.61
N SER A 63 -11.47 -3.36 0.48
CA SER A 63 -10.89 -2.09 0.92
C SER A 63 -9.73 -2.31 1.87
N TYR A 64 -8.68 -1.52 1.75
CA TYR A 64 -7.47 -1.62 2.57
C TYR A 64 -7.31 -0.36 3.42
N VAL A 65 -7.05 -0.56 4.71
CA VAL A 65 -6.76 0.51 5.65
C VAL A 65 -5.33 0.38 6.14
N GLU A 66 -4.50 1.35 5.83
CA GLU A 66 -3.12 1.41 6.33
C GLU A 66 -3.14 1.93 7.77
N VAL A 67 -2.74 1.09 8.71
CA VAL A 67 -2.70 1.43 10.15
C VAL A 67 -1.30 1.25 10.72
N PRO A 68 -0.91 2.03 11.73
CA PRO A 68 0.35 1.83 12.44
C PRO A 68 0.30 0.53 13.26
N ASN A 69 1.38 0.22 13.96
CA ASN A 69 1.37 -0.89 14.92
C ASN A 69 0.35 -0.59 16.04
N MET A 70 -0.72 -1.37 16.07
CA MET A 70 -1.86 -1.20 16.97
C MET A 70 -1.80 -2.13 18.21
N GLN A 71 -0.69 -2.83 18.44
CA GLN A 71 -0.57 -3.81 19.54
C GLN A 71 -0.94 -3.23 20.92
N ASN A 72 -0.63 -1.95 21.14
CA ASN A 72 -0.91 -1.27 22.41
C ASN A 72 -2.22 -0.47 22.39
N ASN A 73 -3.02 -0.55 21.33
CA ASN A 73 -4.27 0.19 21.20
C ASN A 73 -5.41 -0.71 20.69
N VAL A 74 -5.66 -1.77 21.44
CA VAL A 74 -6.72 -2.76 21.10
C VAL A 74 -8.10 -2.09 21.01
N GLN A 75 -8.36 -1.07 21.81
CA GLN A 75 -9.63 -0.35 21.79
C GLN A 75 -9.90 0.32 20.43
N ALA A 76 -8.89 0.95 19.82
CA ALA A 76 -9.03 1.54 18.50
C ALA A 76 -9.25 0.45 17.42
N VAL A 77 -8.57 -0.70 17.54
CA VAL A 77 -8.81 -1.84 16.63
C VAL A 77 -10.26 -2.31 16.72
N LEU A 78 -10.80 -2.48 17.93
CA LEU A 78 -12.19 -2.92 18.14
C LEU A 78 -13.21 -1.91 17.58
N GLN A 79 -12.95 -0.60 17.75
CA GLN A 79 -13.80 0.45 17.16
C GLN A 79 -13.78 0.37 15.64
N LEU A 80 -12.62 0.21 15.04
CA LEU A 80 -12.49 0.09 13.59
C LEU A 80 -13.14 -1.20 13.06
N MET A 81 -12.96 -2.33 13.74
CA MET A 81 -13.65 -3.58 13.39
C MET A 81 -15.18 -3.45 13.48
N LYS A 82 -15.69 -2.78 14.51
CA LYS A 82 -17.12 -2.48 14.64
C LYS A 82 -17.63 -1.62 13.48
N HIS A 83 -16.85 -0.61 13.08
CA HIS A 83 -17.20 0.23 11.94
C HIS A 83 -17.20 -0.58 10.64
N ILE A 84 -16.18 -1.40 10.39
CA ILE A 84 -16.13 -2.31 9.24
C ILE A 84 -17.38 -3.18 9.18
N TYR A 85 -17.71 -3.84 10.30
CA TYR A 85 -18.88 -4.72 10.38
C TYR A 85 -20.20 -4.01 10.03
N ASN A 86 -20.35 -2.74 10.40
CA ASN A 86 -21.57 -1.98 10.19
C ASN A 86 -21.65 -1.27 8.83
N THR A 87 -20.51 -1.09 8.15
CA THR A 87 -20.43 -0.14 7.02
C THR A 87 -20.04 -0.80 5.71
N ILE A 88 -19.12 -1.78 5.72
CA ILE A 88 -18.50 -2.29 4.51
C ILE A 88 -18.46 -3.81 4.51
N MET A 89 -18.64 -4.43 3.33
CA MET A 89 -18.73 -5.89 3.22
C MET A 89 -17.38 -6.58 3.41
N TYR A 90 -16.29 -5.98 2.93
CA TYR A 90 -14.96 -6.56 3.08
C TYR A 90 -13.89 -5.47 3.18
N ALA A 91 -13.19 -5.45 4.30
CA ALA A 91 -12.04 -4.58 4.52
C ALA A 91 -10.94 -5.32 5.28
N GLU A 92 -9.69 -4.91 5.04
CA GLU A 92 -8.51 -5.45 5.71
C GLU A 92 -7.66 -4.32 6.27
N LEU A 93 -7.08 -4.59 7.45
CA LEU A 93 -6.12 -3.71 8.10
C LEU A 93 -4.72 -4.10 7.68
N ASN A 94 -3.97 -3.16 7.12
CA ASN A 94 -2.57 -3.32 6.77
C ASN A 94 -1.68 -2.73 7.85
N THR A 95 -0.76 -3.54 8.34
CA THR A 95 0.35 -3.08 9.18
C THR A 95 1.67 -3.43 8.51
N LYS A 96 2.72 -2.65 8.82
CA LYS A 96 4.06 -2.91 8.30
C LYS A 96 4.87 -3.63 9.38
N SER A 97 5.01 -4.94 9.24
CA SER A 97 5.75 -5.80 10.17
C SER A 97 6.78 -6.61 9.38
N ASP A 98 7.91 -5.98 9.11
CA ASP A 98 9.01 -6.59 8.37
C ASP A 98 10.10 -7.08 9.31
N TYR A 99 10.99 -7.94 8.80
CA TYR A 99 12.11 -8.49 9.53
C TYR A 99 13.39 -8.45 8.70
N CYS A 100 14.46 -7.97 9.30
CA CYS A 100 15.81 -8.03 8.72
C CYS A 100 16.60 -9.19 9.33
N GLN A 101 16.97 -10.18 8.51
CA GLN A 101 17.72 -11.36 8.96
C GLN A 101 19.17 -11.04 9.35
N VAL A 102 19.72 -9.91 8.90
CA VAL A 102 21.10 -9.51 9.19
C VAL A 102 21.27 -9.01 10.62
N CYS A 103 20.31 -8.22 11.12
CA CYS A 103 20.45 -7.57 12.41
C CYS A 103 19.30 -7.85 13.39
N GLY A 104 18.33 -8.68 13.01
CA GLY A 104 17.18 -8.99 13.86
C GLY A 104 16.14 -7.86 13.99
N TYR A 105 16.26 -6.79 13.21
CA TYR A 105 15.31 -5.68 13.25
C TYR A 105 13.91 -6.15 12.89
N THR A 106 12.93 -5.81 13.72
CA THR A 106 11.50 -6.02 13.47
C THR A 106 10.81 -4.64 13.40
N GLY A 107 10.14 -4.37 12.31
CA GLY A 107 9.48 -3.08 12.05
C GLY A 107 9.42 -2.80 10.55
N GLU A 108 9.18 -1.56 10.18
CA GLU A 108 9.09 -1.17 8.77
C GLU A 108 10.48 -1.10 8.11
N ILE A 109 10.71 -1.93 7.10
CA ILE A 109 11.85 -1.80 6.17
C ILE A 109 11.51 -0.66 5.19
N GLN A 110 12.41 0.31 5.09
CA GLN A 110 12.19 1.54 4.34
C GLN A 110 12.47 1.39 2.85
N ILE A 111 11.76 2.16 2.05
CA ILE A 111 12.02 2.31 0.61
C ILE A 111 12.75 3.63 0.40
N MET A 112 13.96 3.55 -0.14
CA MET A 112 14.84 4.70 -0.41
C MET A 112 15.22 4.74 -1.89
N GLU A 113 15.77 5.87 -2.33
CA GLU A 113 16.35 6.01 -3.67
C GLU A 113 17.85 5.74 -3.60
N ASP A 114 18.36 4.97 -4.56
CA ASP A 114 19.78 4.79 -4.78
C ASP A 114 20.37 5.94 -5.64
N GLU A 115 21.67 5.88 -5.90
CA GLU A 115 22.40 6.87 -6.71
C GLU A 115 21.84 7.00 -8.14
N ASN A 116 21.16 5.97 -8.64
CA ASN A 116 20.56 5.93 -9.96
C ASN A 116 19.06 6.32 -9.94
N LYS A 117 18.56 6.87 -8.83
CA LYS A 117 17.13 7.20 -8.59
C LYS A 117 16.20 5.98 -8.66
N LYS A 118 16.74 4.79 -8.45
CA LYS A 118 15.96 3.55 -8.36
C LYS A 118 15.53 3.33 -6.93
N LEU A 119 14.27 2.95 -6.73
CA LEU A 119 13.75 2.60 -5.42
C LEU A 119 14.30 1.25 -4.96
N ILE A 120 14.92 1.25 -3.79
CA ILE A 120 15.50 0.08 -3.12
C ILE A 120 14.95 -0.05 -1.71
N TRP A 121 14.91 -1.27 -1.22
CA TRP A 121 14.55 -1.58 0.16
C TRP A 121 15.80 -1.54 1.03
N LYS A 122 15.72 -0.87 2.18
CA LYS A 122 16.84 -0.69 3.09
C LYS A 122 16.41 -0.84 4.55
N CYS A 123 17.12 -1.68 5.28
CA CYS A 123 16.90 -1.80 6.72
C CYS A 123 17.33 -0.51 7.44
N PRO A 124 16.44 0.11 8.24
CA PRO A 124 16.78 1.36 8.93
C PRO A 124 17.80 1.18 10.05
N ASN A 125 17.96 -0.05 10.57
CA ASN A 125 18.87 -0.33 11.67
C ASN A 125 20.32 -0.62 11.21
N CYS A 126 20.50 -1.51 10.22
CA CYS A 126 21.86 -1.92 9.79
C CYS A 126 22.22 -1.48 8.38
N GLY A 127 21.30 -0.84 7.65
CA GLY A 127 21.54 -0.40 6.27
C GLY A 127 21.55 -1.53 5.23
N ASN A 128 21.23 -2.78 5.62
CA ASN A 128 21.15 -3.90 4.67
C ASN A 128 20.22 -3.59 3.50
N THR A 129 20.66 -3.90 2.28
CA THR A 129 19.88 -3.74 1.03
C THR A 129 19.69 -5.07 0.29
N ASP A 130 20.26 -6.17 0.83
CA ASP A 130 20.10 -7.50 0.24
C ASP A 130 18.67 -8.02 0.51
N GLN A 131 17.88 -8.03 -0.54
CA GLN A 131 16.47 -8.44 -0.50
C GLN A 131 16.29 -9.90 -0.06
N ASN A 132 17.27 -10.78 -0.29
CA ASN A 132 17.22 -12.18 0.14
C ASN A 132 17.36 -12.34 1.66
N LYS A 133 17.81 -11.29 2.35
CA LYS A 133 17.96 -11.22 3.81
C LYS A 133 16.93 -10.31 4.49
N MET A 134 15.84 -10.03 3.80
CA MET A 134 14.73 -9.25 4.32
C MET A 134 13.42 -10.00 4.09
N ASN A 135 12.59 -10.07 5.13
CA ASN A 135 11.22 -10.54 5.02
C ASN A 135 10.30 -9.32 5.03
N VAL A 136 9.83 -8.95 3.85
CA VAL A 136 8.92 -7.82 3.67
C VAL A 136 7.59 -8.34 3.16
N ALA A 137 6.51 -8.04 3.88
CA ALA A 137 5.16 -8.41 3.48
C ALA A 137 4.32 -7.15 3.25
N ARG A 138 3.69 -7.05 2.10
CA ARG A 138 2.77 -5.96 1.77
C ARG A 138 1.51 -6.49 1.14
N ARG A 139 0.39 -5.93 1.58
CA ARG A 139 -0.86 -6.16 0.90
C ARG A 139 -0.83 -5.47 -0.46
N THR A 140 -1.18 -6.21 -1.48
CA THR A 140 -1.37 -5.71 -2.84
C THR A 140 -2.84 -5.94 -3.25
N CYS A 141 -3.12 -6.24 -4.49
CA CYS A 141 -4.48 -6.42 -4.94
C CYS A 141 -5.02 -7.84 -4.67
N GLY A 142 -5.59 -8.08 -3.53
CA GLY A 142 -6.24 -9.34 -3.19
C GLY A 142 -5.31 -10.41 -2.60
N TYR A 143 -4.01 -10.14 -2.43
CA TYR A 143 -3.07 -11.05 -1.77
C TYR A 143 -1.99 -10.28 -1.01
N ILE A 144 -1.32 -10.95 -0.08
CA ILE A 144 -0.13 -10.43 0.58
C ILE A 144 1.08 -10.90 -0.23
N GLY A 145 1.81 -9.94 -0.79
CA GLY A 145 3.07 -10.19 -1.47
C GLY A 145 4.21 -10.23 -0.46
N THR A 146 5.06 -11.25 -0.58
CA THR A 146 6.29 -11.41 0.22
C THR A 146 7.54 -11.28 -0.63
N GLN A 147 7.38 -11.01 -1.91
CA GLN A 147 8.44 -10.79 -2.88
C GLN A 147 8.54 -9.31 -3.23
N PHE A 148 9.70 -8.92 -3.72
CA PHE A 148 9.92 -7.53 -4.12
C PHE A 148 9.25 -7.23 -5.47
N TRP A 149 8.79 -6.00 -5.61
CA TRP A 149 7.93 -5.56 -6.68
C TRP A 149 8.67 -4.70 -7.71
N ASN A 150 8.04 -4.42 -8.84
CA ASN A 150 8.53 -3.46 -9.82
C ASN A 150 8.55 -2.03 -9.24
N GLN A 151 9.23 -1.11 -9.93
CA GLN A 151 9.43 0.27 -9.43
C GLN A 151 8.12 1.04 -9.23
N GLY A 152 7.12 0.82 -10.08
CA GLY A 152 5.82 1.49 -9.94
C GLY A 152 5.07 1.02 -8.70
N ARG A 153 5.05 -0.29 -8.43
CA ARG A 153 4.44 -0.84 -7.22
C ARG A 153 5.23 -0.44 -5.97
N THR A 154 6.55 -0.42 -6.05
CA THR A 154 7.41 0.02 -4.96
C THR A 154 7.17 1.49 -4.63
N GLN A 155 6.97 2.34 -5.64
CA GLN A 155 6.59 3.73 -5.45
C GLN A 155 5.22 3.86 -4.79
N GLU A 156 4.22 3.13 -5.25
CA GLU A 156 2.87 3.13 -4.67
C GLU A 156 2.92 2.74 -3.18
N ILE A 157 3.66 1.69 -2.83
CA ILE A 157 3.83 1.26 -1.43
C ILE A 157 4.55 2.34 -0.59
N LYS A 158 5.56 3.01 -1.15
CA LYS A 158 6.29 4.10 -0.49
C LYS A 158 5.38 5.29 -0.17
N GLU A 159 4.47 5.60 -1.07
CA GLU A 159 3.61 6.78 -0.99
C GLU A 159 2.32 6.56 -0.20
N ARG A 160 2.05 5.35 0.28
CA ARG A 160 0.87 5.07 1.11
C ARG A 160 0.91 5.86 2.41
N VAL A 161 -0.14 6.64 2.63
CA VAL A 161 -0.36 7.35 3.91
C VAL A 161 -1.08 6.45 4.92
N LEU A 162 -0.88 6.74 6.20
CA LEU A 162 -1.64 6.08 7.27
C LEU A 162 -3.02 6.72 7.38
N HIS A 163 -4.04 5.91 7.59
CA HIS A 163 -5.42 6.34 7.80
C HIS A 163 -5.68 6.45 9.32
N LEU A 164 -5.34 7.60 9.90
CA LEU A 164 -5.41 7.87 11.34
C LEU A 164 -6.66 8.68 11.70
#